data_50b8b1aed023845547c2c32ff8f5ac60
#
_entry.id   50b8b1aed023845547c2c32ff8f5ac60
#
_cell.length_a   1.000
_cell.length_b   1.000
_cell.length_c   1.000
_cell.angle_alpha   90.00
_cell.angle_beta   90.00
_cell.angle_gamma   90.00
#
_symmetry.space_group_name_H-M   'P 1'
#
loop_
_entity.id
_entity.type
_entity.pdbx_description
1 polymer ?
#
loop_
_entity_poly.entity_id
_entity_poly.type
_entity_poly.pdbx_seq_one_letter_code
_entity_poly.pdbx_strand_id
1 'polypeptide(L)'
;MQTNSMLELARETRKKIRGVFRERVDTIAGYDFVDEPNHQMFKLNFAAYNYSWVQFNYENDFFEIYVFFNSDEGLLLSKENSRYSEISDWDSYLKEIMTKIESYIPEKYLKAKGWR
;
A
#
# COMPACT_ATOMS: atom_id res chain seq x y z
N MET A 1 -10.30 22.69 -16.06
CA MET A 1 -11.33 21.93 -15.39
C MET A 1 -10.70 20.95 -14.38
N GLN A 2 -11.23 20.94 -13.20
CA GLN A 2 -10.65 20.14 -12.14
C GLN A 2 -11.38 18.81 -12.01
N THR A 3 -10.66 17.74 -12.07
CA THR A 3 -11.22 16.42 -11.84
C THR A 3 -10.84 15.95 -10.45
N ASN A 4 -11.41 14.83 -10.05
CA ASN A 4 -11.04 14.22 -8.77
C ASN A 4 -9.68 13.56 -8.89
N SER A 5 -8.64 14.38 -8.90
CA SER A 5 -7.28 13.88 -9.09
C SER A 5 -6.89 12.88 -8.01
N MET A 6 -7.43 13.02 -6.79
CA MET A 6 -7.15 12.06 -5.73
C MET A 6 -7.80 10.70 -6.01
N LEU A 7 -9.00 10.70 -6.58
CA LEU A 7 -9.61 9.43 -6.99
C LEU A 7 -8.81 8.76 -8.08
N GLU A 8 -8.30 9.54 -9.02
CA GLU A 8 -7.50 9.00 -10.11
C GLU A 8 -6.16 8.48 -9.61
N LEU A 9 -5.52 9.24 -8.72
CA LEU A 9 -4.23 8.81 -8.17
C LEU A 9 -4.41 7.54 -7.34
N ALA A 10 -5.50 7.46 -6.57
CA ALA A 10 -5.80 6.25 -5.81
C ALA A 10 -6.02 5.07 -6.74
N ARG A 11 -6.72 5.28 -7.86
CA ARG A 11 -6.95 4.23 -8.83
C ARG A 11 -5.65 3.73 -9.43
N GLU A 12 -4.77 4.65 -9.79
CA GLU A 12 -3.46 4.29 -10.33
C GLU A 12 -2.62 3.55 -9.31
N THR A 13 -2.66 4.01 -8.05
CA THR A 13 -1.92 3.36 -6.99
C THR A 13 -2.43 1.94 -6.77
N ARG A 14 -3.75 1.75 -6.79
CA ARG A 14 -4.33 0.41 -6.68
C ARG A 14 -3.87 -0.51 -7.80
N LYS A 15 -3.81 0.03 -9.02
CA LYS A 15 -3.34 -0.76 -10.17
C LYS A 15 -1.89 -1.19 -9.97
N LYS A 16 -1.06 -0.28 -9.46
CA LYS A 16 0.34 -0.59 -9.21
C LYS A 16 0.47 -1.70 -8.16
N ILE A 17 -0.28 -1.56 -7.06
CA ILE A 17 -0.25 -2.56 -5.99
C ILE A 17 -0.71 -3.91 -6.52
N ARG A 18 -1.83 -3.92 -7.24
CA ARG A 18 -2.39 -5.17 -7.77
C ARG A 18 -1.46 -5.79 -8.79
N GLY A 19 -0.78 -4.98 -9.58
CA GLY A 19 0.16 -5.46 -10.59
C GLY A 19 1.37 -6.17 -9.99
N VAL A 20 1.79 -5.76 -8.80
CA VAL A 20 2.94 -6.38 -8.13
C VAL A 20 2.51 -7.52 -7.21
N PHE A 21 1.50 -7.29 -6.38
CA PHE A 21 1.06 -8.29 -5.40
C PHE A 21 0.22 -9.41 -6.02
N ARG A 22 -0.55 -9.08 -7.08
CA ARG A 22 -1.40 -10.01 -7.80
C ARG A 22 -2.39 -10.70 -6.87
N GLU A 23 -2.41 -12.03 -6.86
CA GLU A 23 -3.37 -12.77 -6.04
C GLU A 23 -3.06 -12.74 -4.55
N ARG A 24 -1.95 -12.12 -4.16
CA ARG A 24 -1.59 -11.98 -2.75
C ARG A 24 -2.39 -10.91 -2.05
N VAL A 25 -3.12 -10.09 -2.80
CA VAL A 25 -4.00 -9.09 -2.20
C VAL A 25 -5.43 -9.36 -2.58
N ASP A 26 -6.30 -8.97 -1.68
CA ASP A 26 -7.74 -9.05 -1.88
C ASP A 26 -8.25 -7.70 -2.39
N THR A 27 -9.47 -7.34 -2.04
CA THR A 27 -10.05 -6.05 -2.42
C THR A 27 -9.24 -4.92 -1.78
N ILE A 28 -8.88 -3.94 -2.60
CA ILE A 28 -8.19 -2.75 -2.11
C ILE A 28 -9.23 -1.65 -1.95
N ALA A 29 -9.51 -1.26 -0.71
CA ALA A 29 -10.51 -0.24 -0.40
C ALA A 29 -9.87 1.12 -0.30
N GLY A 30 -10.54 2.13 -0.88
CA GLY A 30 -10.08 3.51 -0.77
C GLY A 30 -11.05 4.31 0.10
N TYR A 31 -10.51 5.22 0.90
CA TYR A 31 -11.34 6.02 1.80
C TYR A 31 -10.59 7.29 2.21
N ASP A 32 -11.31 8.17 2.91
CA ASP A 32 -10.78 9.45 3.40
C ASP A 32 -10.21 10.31 2.27
N PHE A 33 -10.98 10.43 1.19
CA PHE A 33 -10.57 11.24 0.06
C PHE A 33 -10.78 12.72 0.36
N VAL A 34 -9.71 13.51 0.23
CA VAL A 34 -9.78 14.97 0.30
C VAL A 34 -9.05 15.50 -0.94
N ASP A 35 -9.72 16.38 -1.67
CA ASP A 35 -9.13 16.94 -2.90
C ASP A 35 -9.38 18.44 -2.92
N GLU A 36 -8.66 19.14 -2.07
CA GLU A 36 -8.74 20.61 -1.94
C GLU A 36 -7.41 21.20 -2.33
N PRO A 37 -7.39 22.51 -2.68
CA PRO A 37 -6.15 23.12 -3.19
C PRO A 37 -4.93 22.96 -2.30
N ASN A 38 -5.12 23.01 -0.98
CA ASN A 38 -4.00 22.92 -0.05
C ASN A 38 -3.98 21.64 0.76
N HIS A 39 -4.90 20.70 0.45
CA HIS A 39 -4.98 19.48 1.21
C HIS A 39 -5.49 18.37 0.30
N GLN A 40 -4.60 17.48 -0.08
CA GLN A 40 -4.93 16.35 -0.94
C GLN A 40 -4.52 15.07 -0.26
N MET A 41 -5.47 14.18 -0.03
CA MET A 41 -5.15 12.93 0.65
C MET A 41 -6.11 11.83 0.24
N PHE A 42 -5.67 10.62 0.41
CA PHE A 42 -6.49 9.43 0.36
C PHE A 42 -5.80 8.32 1.13
N LYS A 43 -6.57 7.30 1.45
CA LYS A 43 -6.03 6.11 2.12
C LYS A 43 -6.53 4.88 1.39
N LEU A 44 -5.66 3.89 1.30
CA LEU A 44 -6.03 2.57 0.78
C LEU A 44 -5.73 1.55 1.85
N ASN A 45 -6.58 0.52 1.96
CA ASN A 45 -6.21 -0.60 2.79
C ASN A 45 -6.62 -1.91 2.15
N PHE A 46 -5.90 -2.96 2.48
CA PHE A 46 -6.14 -4.27 1.89
C PHE A 46 -5.47 -5.35 2.74
N ALA A 47 -6.02 -6.57 2.63
CA ALA A 47 -5.39 -7.73 3.23
C ALA A 47 -4.33 -8.26 2.28
N ALA A 48 -3.16 -8.60 2.81
CA ALA A 48 -2.07 -9.17 2.04
C ALA A 48 -1.76 -10.55 2.56
N TYR A 49 -1.64 -11.52 1.66
CA TYR A 49 -1.33 -12.92 1.98
C TYR A 49 -2.38 -13.57 2.89
N ASN A 50 -3.56 -12.99 3.01
CA ASN A 50 -4.55 -13.41 3.99
C ASN A 50 -3.96 -13.53 5.40
N TYR A 51 -2.96 -12.73 5.69
CA TYR A 51 -2.20 -12.84 6.93
C TYR A 51 -2.06 -11.50 7.63
N SER A 52 -1.96 -10.42 6.87
CA SER A 52 -1.71 -9.10 7.41
C SER A 52 -2.62 -8.08 6.77
N TRP A 53 -2.70 -6.93 7.39
CA TRP A 53 -3.48 -5.82 6.91
C TRP A 53 -2.53 -4.69 6.55
N VAL A 54 -2.63 -4.17 5.34
CA VAL A 54 -1.73 -3.13 4.85
C VAL A 54 -2.51 -1.84 4.65
N GLN A 55 -1.91 -0.74 5.05
CA GLN A 55 -2.51 0.58 4.89
C GLN A 55 -1.55 1.49 4.16
N PHE A 56 -2.03 2.09 3.08
CA PHE A 56 -1.27 3.06 2.30
C PHE A 56 -1.93 4.42 2.52
N ASN A 57 -1.18 5.36 3.07
CA ASN A 57 -1.68 6.71 3.34
C ASN A 57 -0.93 7.71 2.47
N TYR A 58 -1.70 8.53 1.76
CA TYR A 58 -1.15 9.59 0.93
C TYR A 58 -1.66 10.94 1.44
N GLU A 59 -0.76 11.90 1.59
CA GLU A 59 -1.15 13.27 1.94
C GLU A 59 -0.13 14.24 1.40
N ASN A 60 -0.58 15.13 0.49
CA ASN A 60 0.24 16.20 -0.09
C ASN A 60 1.60 15.70 -0.58
N ASP A 61 1.57 14.67 -1.41
CA ASP A 61 2.74 14.00 -2.01
C ASP A 61 3.52 13.10 -1.04
N PHE A 62 3.31 13.22 0.25
CA PHE A 62 3.92 12.29 1.21
C PHE A 62 3.10 11.01 1.28
N PHE A 63 3.78 9.90 1.48
CA PHE A 63 3.05 8.65 1.68
C PHE A 63 3.72 7.80 2.74
N GLU A 64 2.91 6.92 3.35
CA GLU A 64 3.35 5.97 4.35
C GLU A 64 2.68 4.62 4.06
N ILE A 65 3.44 3.55 4.27
CA ILE A 65 2.90 2.20 4.13
C ILE A 65 3.11 1.49 5.46
N TYR A 66 2.01 1.09 6.07
CA TYR A 66 2.01 0.37 7.35
C TYR A 66 1.51 -1.04 7.16
N VAL A 67 2.03 -1.96 7.96
CA VAL A 67 1.49 -3.31 8.01
C VAL A 67 1.08 -3.63 9.45
N PHE A 68 -0.08 -4.29 9.59
CA PHE A 68 -0.63 -4.69 10.89
C PHE A 68 -0.78 -6.21 10.86
N PHE A 69 -0.29 -6.88 11.88
CA PHE A 69 -0.42 -8.33 11.96
C PHE A 69 -1.53 -8.73 12.92
N ASN A 70 -1.29 -8.76 14.19
CA ASN A 70 -2.33 -9.14 15.16
C ASN A 70 -2.45 -8.11 16.27
N SER A 71 -2.13 -6.88 16.00
CA SER A 71 -2.18 -5.84 17.01
C SER A 71 -2.68 -4.55 16.39
N ASP A 72 -2.99 -3.59 17.23
CA ASP A 72 -3.42 -2.28 16.79
C ASP A 72 -2.24 -1.43 16.35
N GLU A 73 -1.02 -1.91 16.57
CA GLU A 73 0.18 -1.17 16.20
C GLU A 73 0.63 -1.54 14.80
N GLY A 74 0.81 -0.51 13.97
CA GLY A 74 1.32 -0.72 12.63
C GLY A 74 2.82 -0.57 12.59
N LEU A 75 3.45 -1.35 11.74
CA LEU A 75 4.87 -1.22 11.45
C LEU A 75 5.03 -0.41 10.17
N LEU A 76 5.82 0.65 10.24
CA LEU A 76 6.07 1.49 9.07
C LEU A 76 7.06 0.77 8.15
N LEU A 77 6.64 0.51 6.94
CA LEU A 77 7.47 -0.18 5.95
C LEU A 77 8.19 0.78 5.02
N SER A 78 7.60 1.94 4.77
CA SER A 78 8.23 2.96 3.95
C SER A 78 9.19 3.77 4.79
N LYS A 79 10.08 4.51 4.13
CA LYS A 79 10.96 5.43 4.85
C LYS A 79 10.16 6.65 5.29
N GLU A 80 10.60 7.27 6.38
CA GLU A 80 9.97 8.49 6.84
C GLU A 80 10.10 9.57 5.77
N ASN A 81 9.05 10.38 5.63
CA ASN A 81 9.02 11.50 4.70
C ASN A 81 9.20 11.06 3.24
N SER A 82 8.71 9.87 2.90
CA SER A 82 8.75 9.41 1.51
C SER A 82 7.78 10.23 0.67
N ARG A 83 8.20 10.57 -0.54
CA ARG A 83 7.37 11.34 -1.46
C ARG A 83 6.97 10.50 -2.66
N TYR A 84 5.69 10.55 -2.96
CA TYR A 84 5.12 9.77 -4.06
C TYR A 84 5.81 10.10 -5.38
N SER A 85 6.04 11.39 -5.62
CA SER A 85 6.64 11.86 -6.87
C SER A 85 8.12 11.48 -7.02
N GLU A 86 8.77 11.09 -5.93
CA GLU A 86 10.18 10.71 -5.97
C GLU A 86 10.41 9.24 -6.24
N ILE A 87 9.35 8.45 -6.26
CA ILE A 87 9.49 7.03 -6.59
C ILE A 87 9.44 6.89 -8.11
N SER A 88 10.59 6.61 -8.70
CA SER A 88 10.69 6.50 -10.16
C SER A 88 10.24 5.14 -10.68
N ASP A 89 10.36 4.10 -9.87
CA ASP A 89 10.01 2.74 -10.28
C ASP A 89 9.16 2.09 -9.19
N TRP A 90 7.84 2.27 -9.31
CA TRP A 90 6.90 1.74 -8.32
C TRP A 90 6.89 0.23 -8.28
N ASP A 91 7.11 -0.44 -9.42
CA ASP A 91 7.17 -1.89 -9.43
C ASP A 91 8.28 -2.42 -8.53
N SER A 92 9.49 -1.87 -8.67
CA SER A 92 10.62 -2.28 -7.84
C SER A 92 10.39 -1.92 -6.39
N TYR A 93 9.85 -0.72 -6.16
CA TYR A 93 9.60 -0.26 -4.79
C TYR A 93 8.59 -1.17 -4.08
N LEU A 94 7.49 -1.48 -4.75
CA LEU A 94 6.46 -2.33 -4.15
C LEU A 94 6.93 -3.78 -3.97
N LYS A 95 7.83 -4.26 -4.82
CA LYS A 95 8.44 -5.57 -4.61
C LYS A 95 9.27 -5.60 -3.35
N GLU A 96 9.97 -4.51 -3.05
CA GLU A 96 10.71 -4.41 -1.78
C GLU A 96 9.76 -4.41 -0.60
N ILE A 97 8.66 -3.67 -0.70
CA ILE A 97 7.64 -3.65 0.35
C ILE A 97 7.08 -5.06 0.56
N MET A 98 6.79 -5.75 -0.54
CA MET A 98 6.27 -7.12 -0.49
C MET A 98 7.25 -8.05 0.22
N THR A 99 8.53 -7.92 -0.09
CA THR A 99 9.57 -8.71 0.56
C THR A 99 9.63 -8.43 2.06
N LYS A 100 9.48 -7.16 2.45
CA LYS A 100 9.44 -6.80 3.87
C LYS A 100 8.25 -7.44 4.58
N ILE A 101 7.09 -7.41 3.95
CA ILE A 101 5.90 -8.06 4.51
C ILE A 101 6.15 -9.55 4.69
N GLU A 102 6.69 -10.20 3.66
CA GLU A 102 6.96 -11.63 3.72
C GLU A 102 7.92 -12.01 4.83
N SER A 103 8.86 -11.12 5.14
CA SER A 103 9.83 -11.41 6.19
C SER A 103 9.19 -11.55 7.57
N TYR A 104 7.97 -11.04 7.74
CA TYR A 104 7.24 -11.15 9.00
C TYR A 104 6.28 -12.33 9.02
N ILE A 105 6.13 -13.03 7.90
CA ILE A 105 5.22 -14.16 7.78
C ILE A 105 6.01 -15.46 7.90
N PRO A 106 5.57 -16.41 8.75
CA PRO A 106 6.30 -17.67 8.86
C PRO A 106 6.43 -18.39 7.52
N GLU A 107 7.60 -18.89 7.25
CA GLU A 107 7.89 -19.63 6.02
C GLU A 107 6.92 -20.78 5.83
N LYS A 108 6.61 -21.46 6.90
CA LYS A 108 5.67 -22.58 6.90
C LYS A 108 4.30 -22.16 6.37
N TYR A 109 3.83 -20.98 6.76
CA TYR A 109 2.57 -20.45 6.29
C TYR A 109 2.63 -20.14 4.78
N LEU A 110 3.70 -19.48 4.36
CA LEU A 110 3.87 -19.10 2.96
C LEU A 110 3.88 -20.34 2.06
N LYS A 111 4.55 -21.40 2.49
CA LYS A 111 4.60 -22.63 1.74
C LYS A 111 3.25 -23.33 1.72
N ALA A 112 2.57 -23.35 2.86
CA ALA A 112 1.27 -24.02 2.95
C ALA A 112 0.23 -23.36 2.06
N LYS A 113 0.34 -22.05 1.86
CA LYS A 113 -0.60 -21.30 1.03
C LYS A 113 -0.18 -21.23 -0.44
N GLY A 114 0.96 -21.76 -0.77
CA GLY A 114 1.43 -21.73 -2.15
C GLY A 114 2.06 -20.42 -2.56
N TRP A 115 2.40 -19.55 -1.61
CA TRP A 115 3.07 -18.30 -1.92
C TRP A 115 4.56 -18.49 -2.16
N ARG A 116 5.07 -19.63 -1.78
CA ARG A 116 6.46 -20.03 -2.01
C ARG A 116 6.57 -21.47 -2.43
#